data_945bb4eb3e2b5856718c5c66dca4b008
#
_entry.id   945bb4eb3e2b5856718c5c66dca4b008
#
_cell.length_a   1.000
_cell.length_b   1.000
_cell.length_c   1.000
_cell.angle_alpha   90.00
_cell.angle_beta   90.00
_cell.angle_gamma   90.00
#
_symmetry.space_group_name_H-M   'P 1'
#
loop_
_entity.id
_entity.type
_entity.pdbx_description
1 polymer ?
#
loop_
_entity_poly.entity_id
_entity_poly.type
_entity_poly.pdbx_seq_one_letter_code
_entity_poly.pdbx_strand_id
1 'polypeptide(L)'
;MTRASNAGAWIMILSRDRILTTHVGSLPRNEALSELLVRREAGESYEAALLDAEMEKAIRHVVAKQKEAGIDIGNDGEQQRVGFQTYVPQRMSGFGGESKRRRGREFEEFPELVSYLTRRFPNVSRQQNAPQAVGELHYHDTSAIESEIARYQRVAAEGTPFAESFMTAPSPGIIASTMLNAHYATNEDYLAALAREMRHEY
;
A
#
# COMPACT_ATOMS: atom_id res chain seq x y z
N MET A 1 19.91 -15.53 -30.90
CA MET A 1 20.14 -16.57 -29.85
C MET A 1 18.93 -16.56 -28.95
N THR A 2 18.06 -17.51 -29.11
CA THR A 2 16.80 -17.72 -28.40
C THR A 2 17.09 -18.15 -26.97
N ARG A 3 16.75 -17.32 -25.97
CA ARG A 3 16.73 -17.75 -24.57
C ARG A 3 15.59 -18.74 -24.38
N ALA A 4 15.95 -19.98 -24.10
CA ALA A 4 15.03 -21.02 -23.71
C ALA A 4 14.32 -20.60 -22.40
N SER A 5 13.00 -20.70 -22.39
CA SER A 5 12.16 -20.52 -21.21
C SER A 5 12.45 -21.63 -20.20
N ASN A 6 13.21 -21.34 -19.17
CA ASN A 6 13.32 -22.19 -17.99
C ASN A 6 12.23 -21.77 -17.00
N ALA A 7 11.15 -22.53 -16.96
CA ALA A 7 10.14 -22.41 -15.93
C ALA A 7 10.79 -22.83 -14.59
N GLY A 8 10.90 -21.90 -13.62
CA GLY A 8 10.98 -22.31 -12.24
C GLY A 8 12.05 -21.74 -11.31
N ALA A 9 12.73 -20.66 -11.62
CA ALA A 9 13.48 -19.94 -10.57
C ALA A 9 13.45 -18.44 -10.86
N TRP A 10 12.75 -17.69 -10.03
CA TRP A 10 12.86 -16.23 -10.00
C TRP A 10 14.25 -15.89 -9.45
N ILE A 11 15.20 -15.57 -10.35
CA ILE A 11 16.55 -15.16 -9.96
C ILE A 11 16.50 -13.65 -9.79
N MET A 12 16.48 -13.19 -8.54
CA MET A 12 16.61 -11.79 -8.18
C MET A 12 17.94 -11.24 -8.72
N ILE A 13 17.92 -10.06 -9.34
CA ILE A 13 19.12 -9.36 -9.78
C ILE A 13 19.84 -8.83 -8.54
N LEU A 14 21.12 -9.16 -8.42
CA LEU A 14 21.96 -8.74 -7.31
C LEU A 14 22.87 -7.58 -7.72
N SER A 15 23.18 -6.69 -6.79
CA SER A 15 24.15 -5.58 -6.95
C SER A 15 25.59 -6.11 -6.96
N ARG A 16 25.99 -6.83 -8.02
CA ARG A 16 27.34 -7.43 -8.13
C ARG A 16 28.36 -6.50 -8.79
N ASP A 17 27.96 -5.88 -9.90
CA ASP A 17 28.85 -5.05 -10.71
C ASP A 17 28.69 -3.56 -10.42
N ARG A 18 27.53 -3.17 -9.91
CA ARG A 18 27.21 -1.84 -9.44
C ARG A 18 26.07 -1.89 -8.40
N ILE A 19 25.91 -0.82 -7.65
CA ILE A 19 24.76 -0.67 -6.73
C ILE A 19 23.51 -0.44 -7.56
N LEU A 20 22.51 -1.31 -7.39
CA LEU A 20 21.18 -1.11 -7.95
C LEU A 20 20.37 -0.18 -7.05
N THR A 21 19.56 0.65 -7.68
CA THR A 21 18.75 1.66 -7.00
C THR A 21 17.27 1.37 -7.10
N THR A 22 16.52 1.72 -6.05
CA THR A 22 15.06 1.67 -6.04
C THR A 22 14.50 2.81 -5.21
N HIS A 23 13.20 3.08 -5.39
CA HIS A 23 12.40 3.89 -4.48
C HIS A 23 11.54 2.99 -3.60
N VAL A 24 11.38 3.34 -2.33
CA VAL A 24 10.46 2.65 -1.40
C VAL A 24 9.58 3.69 -0.71
N GLY A 25 8.29 3.38 -0.62
CA GLY A 25 7.28 4.22 0.03
C GLY A 25 6.40 5.01 -0.93
N SER A 26 5.44 5.74 -0.35
CA SER A 26 4.46 6.50 -1.11
C SER A 26 5.09 7.71 -1.80
N LEU A 27 4.94 7.80 -3.11
CA LEU A 27 5.23 9.01 -3.88
C LEU A 27 4.05 9.98 -3.83
N PRO A 28 4.29 11.31 -3.94
CA PRO A 28 3.23 12.30 -3.92
C PRO A 28 2.15 12.03 -4.96
N ARG A 29 0.89 12.14 -4.55
CA ARG A 29 -0.31 12.04 -5.41
C ARG A 29 -0.81 13.42 -5.76
N ASN A 30 -1.47 13.54 -6.91
CA ASN A 30 -2.24 14.74 -7.22
C ASN A 30 -3.50 14.82 -6.33
N GLU A 31 -4.08 15.99 -6.22
CA GLU A 31 -5.22 16.27 -5.36
C GLU A 31 -6.45 15.46 -5.75
N ALA A 32 -6.77 15.40 -7.06
CA ALA A 32 -7.92 14.65 -7.57
C ALA A 32 -7.86 13.17 -7.21
N LEU A 33 -6.71 12.51 -7.39
CA LEU A 33 -6.54 11.11 -6.98
C LEU A 33 -6.65 10.96 -5.46
N SER A 34 -6.07 11.87 -4.70
CA SER A 34 -6.10 11.83 -3.24
C SER A 34 -7.54 11.92 -2.71
N GLU A 35 -8.37 12.81 -3.26
CA GLU A 35 -9.78 12.94 -2.89
C GLU A 35 -10.59 11.68 -3.23
N LEU A 36 -10.43 11.14 -4.45
CA LEU A 36 -11.14 9.93 -4.88
C LEU A 36 -10.79 8.72 -4.03
N LEU A 37 -9.51 8.54 -3.70
CA LEU A 37 -9.06 7.47 -2.81
C LEU A 37 -9.64 7.62 -1.40
N VAL A 38 -9.69 8.85 -0.88
CA VAL A 38 -10.28 9.16 0.42
C VAL A 38 -11.77 8.83 0.45
N ARG A 39 -12.53 9.24 -0.57
CA ARG A 39 -13.96 8.92 -0.71
C ARG A 39 -14.19 7.41 -0.78
N ARG A 40 -13.43 6.71 -1.61
CA ARG A 40 -13.50 5.24 -1.70
C ARG A 40 -13.32 4.58 -0.34
N GLU A 41 -12.31 4.98 0.42
CA GLU A 41 -12.03 4.41 1.74
C GLU A 41 -13.09 4.77 2.79
N ALA A 42 -13.72 5.96 2.65
CA ALA A 42 -14.82 6.37 3.50
C ALA A 42 -16.16 5.67 3.18
N GLY A 43 -16.23 4.88 2.10
CA GLY A 43 -17.48 4.31 1.60
C GLY A 43 -18.43 5.37 1.02
N GLU A 44 -17.90 6.55 0.68
CA GLU A 44 -18.65 7.63 0.03
C GLU A 44 -18.83 7.37 -1.47
N SER A 45 -19.78 8.02 -2.08
CA SER A 45 -19.99 7.95 -3.54
C SER A 45 -18.82 8.58 -4.29
N TYR A 46 -18.31 7.86 -5.28
CA TYR A 46 -17.29 8.33 -6.22
C TYR A 46 -17.52 7.72 -7.61
N GLU A 47 -16.96 8.34 -8.64
CA GLU A 47 -16.99 7.81 -9.99
C GLU A 47 -15.83 6.82 -10.21
N ALA A 48 -16.16 5.53 -10.33
CA ALA A 48 -15.16 4.46 -10.42
C ALA A 48 -14.26 4.61 -11.67
N ALA A 49 -14.83 4.98 -12.82
CA ALA A 49 -14.07 5.20 -14.04
C ALA A 49 -13.08 6.35 -13.92
N LEU A 50 -13.46 7.43 -13.23
CA LEU A 50 -12.57 8.56 -12.96
C LEU A 50 -11.43 8.16 -12.02
N LEU A 51 -11.72 7.38 -10.96
CA LEU A 51 -10.70 6.86 -10.06
C LEU A 51 -9.70 5.98 -10.81
N ASP A 52 -10.16 5.07 -11.66
CA ASP A 52 -9.30 4.21 -12.47
C ASP A 52 -8.40 5.02 -13.41
N ALA A 53 -8.94 6.03 -14.08
CA ALA A 53 -8.19 6.91 -14.96
C ALA A 53 -7.12 7.71 -14.19
N GLU A 54 -7.46 8.28 -13.04
CA GLU A 54 -6.50 9.05 -12.22
C GLU A 54 -5.42 8.13 -11.59
N MET A 55 -5.76 6.91 -11.18
CA MET A 55 -4.76 5.93 -10.75
C MET A 55 -3.77 5.59 -11.86
N GLU A 56 -4.27 5.29 -13.06
CA GLU A 56 -3.40 4.96 -14.20
C GLU A 56 -2.50 6.12 -14.59
N LYS A 57 -3.03 7.34 -14.63
CA LYS A 57 -2.28 8.57 -14.90
C LYS A 57 -1.18 8.81 -13.85
N ALA A 58 -1.49 8.61 -12.56
CA ALA A 58 -0.53 8.77 -11.48
C ALA A 58 0.59 7.73 -11.54
N ILE A 59 0.27 6.46 -11.78
CA ILE A 59 1.27 5.39 -11.95
C ILE A 59 2.17 5.70 -13.15
N ARG A 60 1.60 6.10 -14.30
CA ARG A 60 2.35 6.49 -15.49
C ARG A 60 3.33 7.63 -15.19
N HIS A 61 2.87 8.62 -14.43
CA HIS A 61 3.72 9.73 -14.00
C HIS A 61 4.88 9.29 -13.13
N VAL A 62 4.63 8.51 -12.08
CA VAL A 62 5.71 8.08 -11.15
C VAL A 62 6.66 7.07 -11.79
N VAL A 63 6.17 6.18 -12.65
CA VAL A 63 7.00 5.26 -13.42
C VAL A 63 7.92 6.03 -14.37
N ALA A 64 7.40 7.03 -15.09
CA ALA A 64 8.21 7.87 -15.96
C ALA A 64 9.29 8.62 -15.17
N LYS A 65 8.96 9.16 -14.00
CA LYS A 65 9.92 9.85 -13.12
C LYS A 65 11.00 8.93 -12.55
N GLN A 66 10.66 7.71 -12.19
CA GLN A 66 11.64 6.71 -11.75
C GLN A 66 12.61 6.35 -12.89
N LYS A 67 12.08 6.14 -14.11
CA LYS A 67 12.92 5.87 -15.30
C LYS A 67 13.82 7.05 -15.66
N GLU A 68 13.29 8.27 -15.62
CA GLU A 68 14.05 9.51 -15.85
C GLU A 68 15.18 9.70 -14.84
N ALA A 69 14.93 9.33 -13.57
CA ALA A 69 15.92 9.39 -12.49
C ALA A 69 16.95 8.25 -12.53
N GLY A 70 16.82 7.31 -13.45
CA GLY A 70 17.74 6.16 -13.58
C GLY A 70 17.56 5.10 -12.50
N ILE A 71 16.36 4.98 -11.93
CA ILE A 71 16.02 3.91 -10.99
C ILE A 71 16.04 2.56 -11.71
N ASP A 72 16.69 1.57 -11.11
CA ASP A 72 16.86 0.23 -11.69
C ASP A 72 15.67 -0.68 -11.45
N ILE A 73 15.17 -0.67 -10.21
CA ILE A 73 14.08 -1.54 -9.76
C ILE A 73 12.88 -0.65 -9.46
N GLY A 74 11.84 -0.77 -10.29
CA GLY A 74 10.69 0.12 -10.25
C GLY A 74 9.55 -0.39 -9.38
N ASN A 75 8.64 0.53 -9.02
CA ASN A 75 7.38 0.24 -8.35
C ASN A 75 6.30 1.28 -8.71
N ASP A 76 5.06 1.06 -8.24
CA ASP A 76 3.94 1.94 -8.52
C ASP A 76 3.90 3.21 -7.62
N GLY A 77 4.85 3.37 -6.70
CA GLY A 77 4.88 4.48 -5.73
C GLY A 77 3.67 4.53 -4.81
N GLU A 78 3.00 3.39 -4.60
CA GLU A 78 1.79 3.23 -3.77
C GLU A 78 0.63 4.14 -4.22
N GLN A 79 0.58 4.48 -5.53
CA GLN A 79 -0.39 5.44 -6.05
C GLN A 79 -1.84 4.95 -5.94
N GLN A 80 -2.06 3.64 -5.89
CA GLN A 80 -3.38 3.01 -5.91
C GLN A 80 -4.04 2.89 -4.53
N ARG A 81 -3.32 3.22 -3.47
CA ARG A 81 -3.73 3.04 -2.06
C ARG A 81 -3.75 4.37 -1.32
N VAL A 82 -4.69 4.55 -0.41
CA VAL A 82 -4.74 5.75 0.44
C VAL A 82 -3.52 5.82 1.34
N GLY A 83 -3.15 4.71 1.95
CA GLY A 83 -1.98 4.60 2.82
C GLY A 83 -1.43 3.20 2.84
N PHE A 84 -0.19 3.07 3.29
CA PHE A 84 0.59 1.84 3.22
C PHE A 84 -0.09 0.62 3.88
N GLN A 85 -0.73 0.78 5.04
CA GLN A 85 -1.43 -0.29 5.74
C GLN A 85 -2.93 -0.07 5.90
N THR A 86 -3.44 1.13 5.63
CA THR A 86 -4.85 1.50 5.90
C THR A 86 -5.84 0.86 4.94
N TYR A 87 -5.39 0.29 3.83
CA TYR A 87 -6.21 -0.45 2.89
C TYR A 87 -6.57 -1.87 3.36
N VAL A 88 -5.81 -2.44 4.32
CA VAL A 88 -5.96 -3.84 4.75
C VAL A 88 -7.38 -4.17 5.23
N PRO A 89 -8.07 -3.32 6.04
CA PRO A 89 -9.44 -3.58 6.45
C PRO A 89 -10.46 -3.64 5.31
N GLN A 90 -10.12 -3.13 4.13
CA GLN A 90 -10.97 -3.24 2.95
C GLN A 90 -10.85 -4.61 2.27
N ARG A 91 -9.78 -5.36 2.55
CA ARG A 91 -9.48 -6.67 1.96
C ARG A 91 -9.68 -7.83 2.93
N MET A 92 -9.83 -7.52 4.23
CA MET A 92 -10.03 -8.52 5.28
C MET A 92 -11.23 -8.18 6.15
N SER A 93 -12.03 -9.18 6.50
CA SER A 93 -12.98 -9.09 7.61
C SER A 93 -12.27 -9.19 8.96
N GLY A 94 -13.00 -8.96 10.03
CA GLY A 94 -12.50 -9.04 11.40
C GLY A 94 -11.97 -7.72 11.95
N PHE A 95 -11.83 -6.67 11.13
CA PHE A 95 -11.47 -5.34 11.58
C PHE A 95 -12.71 -4.48 11.85
N GLY A 96 -12.68 -3.66 12.92
CA GLY A 96 -13.77 -2.75 13.29
C GLY A 96 -13.49 -2.00 14.59
N GLY A 97 -14.55 -1.34 15.11
CA GLY A 97 -14.46 -0.57 16.34
C GLY A 97 -13.63 0.71 16.22
N GLU A 98 -13.52 1.40 17.35
CA GLU A 98 -12.72 2.63 17.43
C GLU A 98 -11.27 2.32 17.72
N SER A 99 -10.38 3.16 17.20
CA SER A 99 -8.95 3.05 17.48
C SER A 99 -8.64 3.26 18.96
N LYS A 100 -7.89 2.33 19.55
CA LYS A 100 -7.30 2.50 20.89
C LYS A 100 -5.79 2.75 20.82
N ARG A 101 -5.28 3.05 19.65
CA ARG A 101 -3.88 3.39 19.47
C ARG A 101 -3.56 4.67 20.25
N ARG A 102 -2.52 4.63 21.06
CA ARG A 102 -2.01 5.84 21.70
C ARG A 102 -1.53 6.83 20.64
N ARG A 103 -1.97 8.06 20.78
CA ARG A 103 -1.40 9.15 19.96
C ARG A 103 0.06 9.35 20.35
N GLY A 104 0.90 9.72 19.40
CA GLY A 104 2.26 10.14 19.71
C GLY A 104 2.25 11.35 20.64
N ARG A 105 3.24 11.43 21.52
CA ARG A 105 3.35 12.51 22.51
C ARG A 105 3.37 13.91 21.86
N GLU A 106 3.95 14.01 20.67
CA GLU A 106 3.97 15.23 19.86
C GLU A 106 2.56 15.74 19.50
N PHE A 107 1.58 14.86 19.35
CA PHE A 107 0.20 15.24 19.07
C PHE A 107 -0.55 15.72 20.31
N GLU A 108 -0.11 15.28 21.50
CA GLU A 108 -0.64 15.75 22.78
C GLU A 108 -0.02 17.12 23.15
N GLU A 109 1.27 17.29 22.91
CA GLU A 109 2.00 18.52 23.23
C GLU A 109 1.74 19.67 22.23
N PHE A 110 1.44 19.34 20.96
CA PHE A 110 1.26 20.33 19.89
C PHE A 110 -0.09 20.14 19.15
N PRO A 111 -1.23 20.51 19.74
CA PRO A 111 -2.55 20.33 19.12
C PRO A 111 -2.72 21.07 17.80
N GLU A 112 -2.02 22.19 17.58
CA GLU A 112 -2.02 22.91 16.31
C GLU A 112 -1.34 22.12 15.21
N LEU A 113 -0.34 21.29 15.52
CA LEU A 113 0.27 20.35 14.58
C LEU A 113 -0.76 19.34 14.08
N VAL A 114 -1.60 18.80 14.96
CA VAL A 114 -2.69 17.89 14.57
C VAL A 114 -3.62 18.55 13.57
N SER A 115 -4.05 19.79 13.87
CA SER A 115 -4.93 20.57 13.01
C SER A 115 -4.31 20.87 11.64
N TYR A 116 -3.03 21.18 11.62
CA TYR A 116 -2.28 21.41 10.40
C TYR A 116 -2.15 20.12 9.57
N LEU A 117 -1.72 19.02 10.19
CA LEU A 117 -1.53 17.73 9.51
C LEU A 117 -2.84 17.15 8.98
N THR A 118 -3.94 17.26 9.73
CA THR A 118 -5.26 16.78 9.29
C THR A 118 -5.75 17.53 8.05
N ARG A 119 -5.51 18.85 7.98
CA ARG A 119 -5.86 19.66 6.81
C ARG A 119 -4.97 19.39 5.60
N ARG A 120 -3.66 19.25 5.85
CA ARG A 120 -2.66 19.12 4.78
C ARG A 120 -2.49 17.68 4.29
N PHE A 121 -2.68 16.72 5.18
CA PHE A 121 -2.49 15.29 4.95
C PHE A 121 -3.66 14.50 5.56
N PRO A 122 -4.80 14.41 4.88
CA PRO A 122 -5.99 13.69 5.40
C PRO A 122 -5.72 12.24 5.83
N ASN A 123 -4.72 11.60 5.19
CA ASN A 123 -4.31 10.22 5.50
C ASN A 123 -3.70 10.06 6.91
N VAL A 124 -3.11 11.11 7.49
CA VAL A 124 -2.55 11.08 8.86
C VAL A 124 -3.66 10.85 9.87
N SER A 125 -4.80 11.50 9.71
CA SER A 125 -6.00 11.31 10.53
C SER A 125 -6.48 9.86 10.51
N ARG A 126 -6.47 9.21 9.35
CA ARG A 126 -6.92 7.82 9.17
C ARG A 126 -5.98 6.80 9.81
N GLN A 127 -4.68 7.01 9.72
CA GLN A 127 -3.72 6.16 10.42
C GLN A 127 -3.90 6.21 11.95
N GLN A 128 -4.30 7.37 12.48
CA GLN A 128 -4.58 7.53 13.91
C GLN A 128 -5.89 6.89 14.34
N ASN A 129 -6.85 6.76 13.42
CA ASN A 129 -8.18 6.21 13.65
C ASN A 129 -8.35 4.81 13.02
N ALA A 130 -7.26 4.09 12.78
CA ALA A 130 -7.31 2.75 12.24
C ALA A 130 -8.13 1.81 13.16
N PRO A 131 -8.96 0.90 12.59
CA PRO A 131 -9.78 -0.01 13.39
C PRO A 131 -8.93 -0.99 14.19
N GLN A 132 -9.57 -1.78 15.05
CA GLN A 132 -8.96 -2.89 15.77
C GLN A 132 -9.32 -4.22 15.10
N ALA A 133 -8.54 -5.28 15.39
CA ALA A 133 -8.98 -6.65 15.14
C ALA A 133 -10.00 -7.03 16.22
N VAL A 134 -11.28 -7.04 15.86
CA VAL A 134 -12.43 -7.32 16.77
C VAL A 134 -13.09 -8.65 16.48
N GLY A 135 -12.64 -9.39 15.48
CA GLY A 135 -13.14 -10.70 15.09
C GLY A 135 -12.05 -11.52 14.39
N GLU A 136 -12.38 -12.74 14.00
CA GLU A 136 -11.47 -13.58 13.23
C GLU A 136 -11.17 -12.94 11.87
N LEU A 137 -9.89 -12.91 11.50
CA LEU A 137 -9.44 -12.31 10.26
C LEU A 137 -9.59 -13.31 9.11
N HIS A 138 -10.19 -12.83 8.02
CA HIS A 138 -10.29 -13.57 6.76
C HIS A 138 -10.06 -12.63 5.59
N TYR A 139 -9.13 -12.98 4.71
CA TYR A 139 -8.92 -12.30 3.44
C TYR A 139 -10.10 -12.62 2.50
N HIS A 140 -10.70 -11.60 1.88
CA HIS A 140 -11.93 -11.79 1.09
C HIS A 140 -11.65 -12.44 -0.26
N ASP A 141 -10.88 -11.75 -1.09
CA ASP A 141 -10.51 -12.18 -2.42
C ASP A 141 -9.29 -11.43 -2.92
N THR A 142 -8.66 -11.91 -3.99
CA THR A 142 -7.43 -11.34 -4.55
C THR A 142 -7.69 -10.31 -5.65
N SER A 143 -8.94 -10.01 -6.00
CA SER A 143 -9.29 -9.16 -7.15
C SER A 143 -8.69 -7.76 -7.08
N ALA A 144 -8.61 -7.19 -5.89
CA ALA A 144 -8.05 -5.87 -5.68
C ALA A 144 -6.53 -5.85 -5.95
N ILE A 145 -5.78 -6.79 -5.39
CA ILE A 145 -4.33 -6.88 -5.62
C ILE A 145 -4.01 -7.27 -7.06
N GLU A 146 -4.76 -8.20 -7.65
CA GLU A 146 -4.60 -8.59 -9.05
C GLU A 146 -4.81 -7.40 -9.99
N SER A 147 -5.84 -6.58 -9.73
CA SER A 147 -6.10 -5.36 -10.50
C SER A 147 -4.98 -4.33 -10.36
N GLU A 148 -4.44 -4.16 -9.15
CA GLU A 148 -3.30 -3.27 -8.89
C GLU A 148 -2.04 -3.73 -9.63
N ILE A 149 -1.74 -5.03 -9.57
CA ILE A 149 -0.59 -5.64 -10.26
C ILE A 149 -0.75 -5.47 -11.77
N ALA A 150 -1.90 -5.83 -12.33
CA ALA A 150 -2.16 -5.75 -13.77
C ALA A 150 -2.03 -4.31 -14.29
N ARG A 151 -2.53 -3.32 -13.54
CA ARG A 151 -2.40 -1.91 -13.90
C ARG A 151 -0.94 -1.47 -13.89
N TYR A 152 -0.20 -1.80 -12.83
CA TYR A 152 1.21 -1.47 -12.73
C TYR A 152 2.03 -2.13 -13.86
N GLN A 153 1.86 -3.43 -14.08
CA GLN A 153 2.58 -4.17 -15.13
C GLN A 153 2.36 -3.58 -16.51
N ARG A 154 1.11 -3.21 -16.84
CA ARG A 154 0.78 -2.57 -18.11
C ARG A 154 1.55 -1.27 -18.31
N VAL A 155 1.58 -0.40 -17.29
CA VAL A 155 2.28 0.89 -17.36
C VAL A 155 3.79 0.71 -17.32
N ALA A 156 4.32 -0.19 -16.50
CA ALA A 156 5.75 -0.44 -16.38
C ALA A 156 6.37 -0.98 -17.68
N ALA A 157 5.58 -1.68 -18.49
CA ALA A 157 5.99 -2.19 -19.80
C ALA A 157 6.13 -1.10 -20.88
N GLU A 158 5.61 0.10 -20.65
CA GLU A 158 5.72 1.21 -21.61
C GLU A 158 7.18 1.73 -21.68
N GLY A 159 7.73 1.78 -22.89
CA GLY A 159 9.12 2.26 -23.14
C GLY A 159 10.18 1.30 -22.62
N THR A 160 11.29 1.83 -22.10
CA THR A 160 12.38 1.01 -21.55
C THR A 160 11.93 0.37 -20.22
N PRO A 161 11.97 -0.97 -20.10
CA PRO A 161 11.55 -1.62 -18.84
C PRO A 161 12.58 -1.39 -17.73
N PHE A 162 12.13 -1.47 -16.47
CA PHE A 162 13.02 -1.62 -15.33
C PHE A 162 13.77 -2.96 -15.39
N ALA A 163 14.88 -3.04 -14.69
CA ALA A 163 15.62 -4.31 -14.54
C ALA A 163 14.77 -5.36 -13.80
N GLU A 164 14.09 -4.92 -12.75
CA GLU A 164 13.07 -5.66 -12.00
C GLU A 164 11.98 -4.71 -11.51
N SER A 165 10.90 -5.27 -11.00
CA SER A 165 9.79 -4.50 -10.41
C SER A 165 9.24 -5.21 -9.18
N PHE A 166 8.71 -4.43 -8.24
CA PHE A 166 8.00 -4.96 -7.08
C PHE A 166 6.82 -4.06 -6.69
N MET A 167 5.93 -4.60 -5.88
CA MET A 167 4.91 -3.83 -5.18
C MET A 167 5.07 -4.02 -3.67
N THR A 168 4.81 -2.96 -2.92
CA THR A 168 4.90 -2.99 -1.47
C THR A 168 3.65 -3.60 -0.84
N ALA A 169 3.82 -4.30 0.28
CA ALA A 169 2.73 -4.74 1.14
C ALA A 169 3.15 -4.60 2.61
N PRO A 170 2.22 -4.29 3.54
CA PRO A 170 2.56 -4.16 4.94
C PRO A 170 2.80 -5.53 5.56
N SER A 171 3.86 -5.66 6.34
CA SER A 171 4.09 -6.87 7.12
C SER A 171 3.03 -7.04 8.22
N PRO A 172 2.79 -8.27 8.72
CA PRO A 172 1.90 -8.51 9.86
C PRO A 172 2.23 -7.63 11.08
N GLY A 173 3.52 -7.39 11.35
CA GLY A 173 3.95 -6.53 12.45
C GLY A 173 3.54 -5.06 12.27
N ILE A 174 3.64 -4.51 11.07
CA ILE A 174 3.18 -3.15 10.76
C ILE A 174 1.65 -3.05 10.91
N ILE A 175 0.91 -4.04 10.43
CA ILE A 175 -0.55 -4.09 10.59
C ILE A 175 -0.90 -4.12 12.08
N ALA A 176 -0.31 -5.03 12.85
CA ALA A 176 -0.58 -5.18 14.27
C ALA A 176 -0.21 -3.94 15.11
N SER A 177 0.82 -3.20 14.73
CA SER A 177 1.21 -1.96 15.41
C SER A 177 0.23 -0.80 15.16
N THR A 178 -0.54 -0.88 14.09
CA THR A 178 -1.51 0.15 13.68
C THR A 178 -2.93 -0.23 14.09
N MET A 179 -3.31 -1.47 13.85
CA MET A 179 -4.62 -2.06 14.15
C MET A 179 -4.47 -3.02 15.32
N LEU A 180 -4.80 -2.54 16.53
CA LEU A 180 -4.51 -3.28 17.76
C LEU A 180 -5.38 -4.53 17.89
N ASN A 181 -4.84 -5.54 18.59
CA ASN A 181 -5.57 -6.76 18.94
C ASN A 181 -6.68 -6.47 19.98
N ALA A 182 -7.91 -6.83 19.68
CA ALA A 182 -9.05 -6.80 20.59
C ALA A 182 -9.87 -8.11 20.55
N HIS A 183 -9.38 -9.13 19.83
CA HIS A 183 -10.10 -10.39 19.64
C HIS A 183 -9.28 -11.62 20.07
N TYR A 184 -8.03 -11.70 19.62
CA TYR A 184 -7.18 -12.87 19.87
C TYR A 184 -6.65 -12.89 21.29
N ALA A 185 -6.46 -14.10 21.86
CA ALA A 185 -6.02 -14.27 23.24
C ALA A 185 -4.63 -13.66 23.48
N THR A 186 -3.73 -13.75 22.51
CA THR A 186 -2.38 -13.19 22.57
C THR A 186 -2.05 -12.38 21.32
N ASN A 187 -1.02 -11.55 21.39
CA ASN A 187 -0.52 -10.83 20.20
C ASN A 187 0.18 -11.79 19.23
N GLU A 188 0.75 -12.87 19.73
CA GLU A 188 1.34 -13.93 18.92
C GLU A 188 0.29 -14.63 18.06
N ASP A 189 -0.88 -14.94 18.61
CA ASP A 189 -2.01 -15.52 17.87
C ASP A 189 -2.52 -14.54 16.81
N TYR A 190 -2.61 -13.26 17.15
CA TYR A 190 -2.99 -12.20 16.20
C TYR A 190 -2.00 -12.06 15.04
N LEU A 191 -0.69 -12.04 15.36
CA LEU A 191 0.36 -11.99 14.34
C LEU A 191 0.35 -13.24 13.45
N ALA A 192 0.11 -14.41 14.02
CA ALA A 192 -0.01 -15.65 13.26
C ALA A 192 -1.23 -15.62 12.32
N ALA A 193 -2.37 -15.10 12.78
CA ALA A 193 -3.56 -14.91 11.95
C ALA A 193 -3.29 -13.94 10.80
N LEU A 194 -2.70 -12.78 11.09
CA LEU A 194 -2.30 -11.82 10.05
C LEU A 194 -1.33 -12.44 9.03
N ALA A 195 -0.33 -13.18 9.50
CA ALA A 195 0.65 -13.83 8.62
C ALA A 195 -0.01 -14.88 7.71
N ARG A 196 -1.00 -15.61 8.23
CA ARG A 196 -1.78 -16.58 7.44
C ARG A 196 -2.57 -15.90 6.35
N GLU A 197 -3.32 -14.85 6.68
CA GLU A 197 -4.21 -14.16 5.76
C GLU A 197 -3.44 -13.30 4.75
N MET A 198 -2.38 -12.61 5.16
CA MET A 198 -1.56 -11.78 4.27
C MET A 198 -0.78 -12.59 3.21
N ARG A 199 -0.71 -13.91 3.33
CA ARG A 199 -0.15 -14.77 2.27
C ARG A 199 -0.94 -14.68 0.96
N HIS A 200 -2.21 -14.29 1.01
CA HIS A 200 -3.03 -14.04 -0.17
C HIS A 200 -2.64 -12.72 -0.87
N GLU A 201 -2.00 -11.81 -0.15
CA GLU A 201 -1.53 -10.53 -0.68
C GLU A 201 -0.11 -10.64 -1.28
N TYR A 202 0.75 -11.50 -0.71
CA TYR A 202 2.14 -11.66 -1.13
C TYR A 202 2.26 -12.68 -2.28
#